data_e1fbfac167c1eaef9e6917e8559c7eea
#
_entry.id   e1fbfac167c1eaef9e6917e8559c7eea
#
_cell.length_a   1.000
_cell.length_b   1.000
_cell.length_c   1.000
_cell.angle_alpha   90.00
_cell.angle_beta   90.00
_cell.angle_gamma   90.00
#
_symmetry.space_group_name_H-M   'P 1'
#
loop_
_entity.id
_entity.type
_entity.pdbx_description
1 polymer ?
#
loop_
_entity_poly.entity_id
_entity_poly.type
_entity_poly.pdbx_seq_one_letter_code
_entity_poly.pdbx_strand_id
1 'polypeptide(L)'
;TDVGHLAGTEGEEGQDRMAIGAAREKTTPEKIADRYTKLFIEDLGELNIETNDIHFPRATEYIKEQIVLAKTLEEKGFAYRLKNGLAFDTSRFPGYGKLGHVDLSAQRAGARIEADPGKRHPADFWLWRVAKPEDLQQWDSPWGRGNPGWHIECSAMSRALLGQEIDVHTGGEDHIGTHHNNEIAQSEASSGRTFVHYWLHNAFLMVEGEKISKSLQNDIYLNNIIEKNYHPLSL
;
A
#
# COMPACT_ATOMS: atom_id res chain seq x y z
N THR A 1 -2.92 0.22 -5.62
CA THR A 1 -2.95 -1.24 -5.68
C THR A 1 -4.27 -1.74 -6.22
N ASP A 2 -4.24 -2.88 -6.89
CA ASP A 2 -5.38 -3.64 -7.40
C ASP A 2 -5.57 -4.97 -6.62
N VAL A 3 -4.79 -5.17 -5.57
CA VAL A 3 -5.00 -6.21 -4.56
C VAL A 3 -5.94 -5.70 -3.48
N GLY A 4 -6.89 -6.53 -3.05
CA GLY A 4 -7.79 -6.22 -1.96
C GLY A 4 -7.08 -6.23 -0.61
N HIS A 5 -7.22 -5.14 0.14
CA HIS A 5 -6.72 -5.02 1.50
C HIS A 5 -7.86 -4.72 2.46
N LEU A 6 -7.71 -5.17 3.70
CA LEU A 6 -8.73 -4.99 4.72
C LEU A 6 -8.99 -3.51 4.97
N ALA A 7 -10.26 -3.13 4.97
CA ALA A 7 -10.68 -1.80 5.32
C ALA A 7 -10.46 -1.54 6.82
N GLY A 8 -9.98 -0.35 7.16
CA GLY A 8 -9.90 0.16 8.53
C GLY A 8 -10.94 1.25 8.84
N THR A 9 -12.00 1.33 8.04
CA THR A 9 -13.06 2.33 8.20
C THR A 9 -14.24 1.74 8.98
N GLU A 10 -14.88 2.57 9.80
CA GLU A 10 -16.03 2.19 10.61
C GLU A 10 -17.14 1.55 9.75
N GLY A 11 -17.62 0.38 10.19
CA GLY A 11 -18.62 -0.42 9.47
C GLY A 11 -18.09 -1.35 8.37
N GLU A 12 -16.82 -1.21 7.98
CA GLU A 12 -16.16 -2.04 6.96
C GLU A 12 -14.88 -2.71 7.50
N GLU A 13 -14.63 -2.64 8.82
CA GLU A 13 -13.42 -3.20 9.41
C GLU A 13 -13.27 -4.68 9.09
N GLY A 14 -12.08 -5.04 8.64
CA GLY A 14 -11.73 -6.42 8.33
C GLY A 14 -12.33 -6.97 7.04
N GLN A 15 -13.02 -6.15 6.24
CA GLN A 15 -13.50 -6.53 4.91
C GLN A 15 -12.52 -6.09 3.81
N ASP A 16 -12.47 -6.87 2.72
CA ASP A 16 -11.68 -6.55 1.54
C ASP A 16 -12.34 -5.41 0.74
N ARG A 17 -11.63 -4.30 0.57
CA ARG A 17 -12.12 -3.11 -0.16
C ARG A 17 -12.46 -3.39 -1.62
N MET A 18 -11.67 -4.25 -2.29
CA MET A 18 -11.95 -4.62 -3.68
C MET A 18 -13.20 -5.49 -3.78
N ALA A 19 -13.40 -6.41 -2.80
CA ALA A 19 -14.60 -7.22 -2.72
C ALA A 19 -15.87 -6.37 -2.45
N ILE A 20 -15.78 -5.39 -1.55
CA ILE A 20 -16.87 -4.42 -1.28
C ILE A 20 -17.22 -3.66 -2.57
N GLY A 21 -16.22 -3.11 -3.24
CA GLY A 21 -16.40 -2.38 -4.51
C GLY A 21 -17.03 -3.26 -5.59
N ALA A 22 -16.53 -4.49 -5.76
CA ALA A 22 -17.04 -5.46 -6.72
C ALA A 22 -18.50 -5.82 -6.47
N ALA A 23 -18.86 -6.05 -5.21
CA ALA A 23 -20.26 -6.36 -4.83
C ALA A 23 -21.19 -5.16 -5.08
N ARG A 24 -20.76 -3.94 -4.72
CA ARG A 24 -21.52 -2.70 -4.92
C ARG A 24 -21.79 -2.43 -6.39
N GLU A 25 -20.79 -2.62 -7.24
CA GLU A 25 -20.87 -2.34 -8.68
C GLU A 25 -21.30 -3.58 -9.50
N LYS A 26 -21.57 -4.71 -8.86
CA LYS A 26 -21.94 -5.99 -9.48
C LYS A 26 -20.97 -6.42 -10.57
N THR A 27 -19.68 -6.35 -10.26
CA THR A 27 -18.56 -6.61 -11.17
C THR A 27 -17.45 -7.39 -10.47
N THR A 28 -16.27 -7.50 -11.09
CA THR A 28 -15.12 -8.19 -10.50
C THR A 28 -14.04 -7.17 -10.04
N PRO A 29 -13.13 -7.55 -9.11
CA PRO A 29 -12.01 -6.71 -8.71
C PRO A 29 -11.18 -6.20 -9.89
N GLU A 30 -10.90 -7.06 -10.87
CA GLU A 30 -10.11 -6.72 -12.05
C GLU A 30 -10.76 -5.61 -12.89
N LYS A 31 -12.08 -5.72 -13.13
CA LYS A 31 -12.82 -4.70 -13.89
C LYS A 31 -12.89 -3.36 -13.16
N ILE A 32 -12.94 -3.39 -11.82
CA ILE A 32 -12.85 -2.17 -11.01
C ILE A 32 -11.46 -1.55 -11.19
N ALA A 33 -10.41 -2.35 -11.04
CA ALA A 33 -9.05 -1.88 -11.23
C ALA A 33 -8.84 -1.28 -12.63
N ASP A 34 -9.31 -1.96 -13.69
CA ASP A 34 -9.24 -1.47 -15.07
C ASP A 34 -9.92 -0.11 -15.23
N ARG A 35 -11.14 0.01 -14.73
CA ARG A 35 -11.93 1.24 -14.84
C ARG A 35 -11.24 2.41 -14.14
N TYR A 36 -10.82 2.23 -12.88
CA TYR A 36 -10.20 3.32 -12.13
C TYR A 36 -8.80 3.66 -12.61
N THR A 37 -8.04 2.69 -13.13
CA THR A 37 -6.77 2.95 -13.79
C THR A 37 -6.96 3.82 -15.03
N LYS A 38 -7.97 3.50 -15.85
CA LYS A 38 -8.27 4.30 -17.05
C LYS A 38 -8.65 5.74 -16.68
N LEU A 39 -9.57 5.94 -15.72
CA LEU A 39 -9.96 7.27 -15.25
C LEU A 39 -8.76 8.05 -14.69
N PHE A 40 -7.87 7.40 -13.93
CA PHE A 40 -6.67 8.04 -13.39
C PHE A 40 -5.73 8.52 -14.52
N ILE A 41 -5.52 7.70 -15.55
CA ILE A 41 -4.67 8.08 -16.69
C ILE A 41 -5.31 9.23 -17.50
N GLU A 42 -6.64 9.22 -17.66
CA GLU A 42 -7.38 10.32 -18.27
C GLU A 42 -7.20 11.62 -17.48
N ASP A 43 -7.35 11.58 -16.14
CA ASP A 43 -7.14 12.74 -15.27
C ASP A 43 -5.70 13.28 -15.35
N LEU A 44 -4.69 12.42 -15.46
CA LEU A 44 -3.30 12.85 -15.68
C LEU A 44 -3.15 13.63 -16.99
N GLY A 45 -3.81 13.18 -18.06
CA GLY A 45 -3.83 13.88 -19.34
C GLY A 45 -4.44 15.29 -19.25
N GLU A 46 -5.57 15.42 -18.54
CA GLU A 46 -6.21 16.73 -18.29
C GLU A 46 -5.31 17.68 -17.46
N LEU A 47 -4.42 17.13 -16.64
CA LEU A 47 -3.42 17.87 -15.89
C LEU A 47 -2.11 18.11 -16.66
N ASN A 48 -2.09 17.87 -17.98
CA ASN A 48 -0.90 17.98 -18.84
C ASN A 48 0.29 17.12 -18.39
N ILE A 49 0.04 15.99 -17.75
CA ILE A 49 1.06 15.02 -17.39
C ILE A 49 1.18 14.03 -18.54
N GLU A 50 2.32 14.05 -19.23
CA GLU A 50 2.61 13.07 -20.27
C GLU A 50 2.89 11.70 -19.65
N THR A 51 2.13 10.68 -20.09
CA THR A 51 2.19 9.34 -19.51
C THR A 51 2.97 8.33 -20.32
N ASN A 52 3.53 8.72 -21.48
CA ASN A 52 4.20 7.81 -22.42
C ASN A 52 5.41 7.07 -21.81
N ASP A 53 6.13 7.73 -20.90
CA ASP A 53 7.32 7.18 -20.23
C ASP A 53 7.02 6.76 -18.77
N ILE A 54 5.75 6.73 -18.38
CA ILE A 54 5.34 6.33 -17.04
C ILE A 54 4.88 4.87 -17.04
N HIS A 55 5.47 4.07 -16.16
CA HIS A 55 5.01 2.72 -15.88
C HIS A 55 3.90 2.74 -14.82
N PHE A 56 2.79 2.09 -15.10
CA PHE A 56 1.65 1.91 -14.18
C PHE A 56 1.54 0.43 -13.76
N PRO A 57 2.45 -0.08 -12.93
CA PRO A 57 2.46 -1.48 -12.57
C PRO A 57 1.24 -1.84 -11.71
N ARG A 58 0.72 -3.05 -11.91
CA ARG A 58 -0.35 -3.62 -11.09
C ARG A 58 0.23 -4.62 -10.11
N ALA A 59 -0.11 -4.52 -8.84
CA ALA A 59 0.40 -5.42 -7.81
C ALA A 59 0.06 -6.88 -8.10
N THR A 60 -1.09 -7.15 -8.72
CA THR A 60 -1.51 -8.51 -9.14
C THR A 60 -0.59 -9.14 -10.20
N GLU A 61 0.11 -8.34 -10.99
CA GLU A 61 1.06 -8.81 -12.00
C GLU A 61 2.43 -9.19 -11.41
N TYR A 62 2.72 -8.74 -10.18
CA TYR A 62 4.01 -8.91 -9.49
C TYR A 62 3.94 -9.85 -8.28
N ILE A 63 2.95 -10.74 -8.21
CA ILE A 63 2.80 -11.69 -7.09
C ILE A 63 4.04 -12.58 -6.91
N LYS A 64 4.69 -12.99 -7.99
CA LYS A 64 5.91 -13.81 -7.93
C LYS A 64 7.06 -13.06 -7.28
N GLU A 65 7.26 -11.80 -7.64
CA GLU A 65 8.29 -10.92 -7.11
C GLU A 65 8.06 -10.63 -5.63
N GLN A 66 6.82 -10.45 -5.22
CA GLN A 66 6.42 -10.28 -3.83
C GLN A 66 6.72 -11.53 -3.00
N ILE A 67 6.39 -12.71 -3.53
CA ILE A 67 6.72 -13.99 -2.88
C ILE A 67 8.24 -14.18 -2.78
N VAL A 68 9.01 -13.86 -3.82
CA VAL A 68 10.47 -13.94 -3.81
C VAL A 68 11.06 -13.01 -2.77
N LEU A 69 10.58 -11.77 -2.67
CA LEU A 69 11.02 -10.81 -1.67
C LEU A 69 10.71 -11.31 -0.26
N ALA A 70 9.48 -11.78 -0.01
CA ALA A 70 9.07 -12.32 1.28
C ALA A 70 9.91 -13.55 1.70
N LYS A 71 10.21 -14.45 0.76
CA LYS A 71 11.15 -15.59 0.98
C LYS A 71 12.54 -15.10 1.37
N THR A 72 13.08 -14.13 0.66
CA THR A 72 14.40 -13.56 0.97
C THR A 72 14.44 -13.01 2.39
N LEU A 73 13.38 -12.33 2.83
CA LEU A 73 13.26 -11.80 4.18
C LEU A 73 13.15 -12.91 5.23
N GLU A 74 12.41 -13.97 4.94
CA GLU A 74 12.32 -15.15 5.83
C GLU A 74 13.68 -15.86 5.94
N GLU A 75 14.35 -16.13 4.83
CA GLU A 75 15.66 -16.79 4.78
C GLU A 75 16.75 -16.00 5.50
N LYS A 76 16.69 -14.65 5.47
CA LYS A 76 17.59 -13.75 6.19
C LYS A 76 17.22 -13.54 7.66
N GLY A 77 16.10 -14.11 8.13
CA GLY A 77 15.66 -14.04 9.52
C GLY A 77 14.98 -12.73 9.91
N PHE A 78 14.52 -11.93 8.94
CA PHE A 78 13.72 -10.72 9.16
C PHE A 78 12.22 -10.99 9.18
N ALA A 79 11.80 -12.21 8.88
CA ALA A 79 10.39 -12.57 8.91
C ALA A 79 10.19 -13.91 9.63
N TYR A 80 9.00 -14.12 10.16
CA TYR A 80 8.62 -15.33 10.87
C TYR A 80 7.20 -15.78 10.50
N ARG A 81 7.01 -17.11 10.57
CA ARG A 81 5.72 -17.74 10.26
C ARG A 81 4.76 -17.61 11.44
N LEU A 82 3.52 -17.37 11.09
CA LEU A 82 2.35 -17.43 11.94
C LEU A 82 1.37 -18.47 11.38
N LYS A 83 0.38 -18.86 12.18
CA LYS A 83 -0.67 -19.79 11.73
C LYS A 83 -1.37 -19.31 10.47
N ASN A 84 -1.51 -18.02 10.32
CA ASN A 84 -2.26 -17.32 9.25
C ASN A 84 -1.38 -16.52 8.30
N GLY A 85 -0.08 -16.83 8.19
CA GLY A 85 0.80 -16.21 7.19
C GLY A 85 2.25 -16.01 7.60
N LEU A 86 2.86 -14.97 7.01
CA LEU A 86 4.23 -14.53 7.27
C LEU A 86 4.23 -13.06 7.70
N ALA A 87 4.88 -12.75 8.79
CA ALA A 87 5.04 -11.38 9.29
C ALA A 87 6.52 -10.94 9.29
N PHE A 88 6.76 -9.66 9.05
CA PHE A 88 8.06 -9.02 9.24
C PHE A 88 8.28 -8.75 10.73
N ASP A 89 9.48 -9.07 11.22
CA ASP A 89 9.93 -8.85 12.58
C ASP A 89 10.66 -7.50 12.66
N THR A 90 9.97 -6.46 13.09
CA THR A 90 10.52 -5.09 13.14
C THR A 90 11.67 -4.96 14.12
N SER A 91 11.72 -5.81 15.16
CA SER A 91 12.81 -5.83 16.15
C SER A 91 14.16 -6.27 15.56
N ARG A 92 14.12 -6.96 14.41
CA ARG A 92 15.33 -7.47 13.74
C ARG A 92 15.94 -6.45 12.77
N PHE A 93 15.21 -5.36 12.45
CA PHE A 93 15.70 -4.33 11.55
C PHE A 93 16.12 -3.07 12.32
N PRO A 94 17.44 -2.85 12.51
CA PRO A 94 17.94 -1.67 13.21
C PRO A 94 17.54 -0.38 12.48
N GLY A 95 17.00 0.58 13.22
CA GLY A 95 16.56 1.85 12.65
C GLY A 95 15.15 1.80 12.02
N TYR A 96 14.35 0.77 12.32
CA TYR A 96 12.94 0.80 11.99
C TYR A 96 12.28 2.07 12.54
N GLY A 97 11.47 2.76 11.72
CA GLY A 97 10.88 4.05 12.08
C GLY A 97 11.79 5.27 11.86
N LYS A 98 12.97 5.10 11.23
CA LYS A 98 13.94 6.19 11.00
C LYS A 98 13.38 7.33 10.13
N LEU A 99 12.49 7.03 9.20
CA LEU A 99 11.83 8.05 8.38
C LEU A 99 10.81 8.79 9.25
N GLY A 100 10.97 10.11 9.38
CA GLY A 100 10.08 10.97 10.18
C GLY A 100 10.20 10.79 11.69
N HIS A 101 11.23 10.07 12.18
CA HIS A 101 11.47 9.85 13.62
C HIS A 101 10.23 9.33 14.35
N VAL A 102 9.61 8.29 13.79
CA VAL A 102 8.35 7.74 14.30
C VAL A 102 8.52 7.15 15.70
N ASP A 103 7.75 7.65 16.66
CA ASP A 103 7.68 7.07 18.00
C ASP A 103 6.89 5.75 17.97
N LEU A 104 7.60 4.64 17.93
CA LEU A 104 7.01 3.30 17.92
C LEU A 104 6.20 2.98 19.19
N SER A 105 6.47 3.69 20.31
CA SER A 105 5.71 3.52 21.54
C SER A 105 4.33 4.18 21.49
N ALA A 106 4.23 5.28 20.76
CA ALA A 106 2.98 6.00 20.52
C ALA A 106 2.07 5.28 19.51
N GLN A 107 2.64 4.48 18.58
CA GLN A 107 1.84 3.70 17.62
C GLN A 107 0.91 2.66 18.28
N ARG A 108 1.16 2.29 19.54
CA ARG A 108 0.28 1.40 20.30
C ARG A 108 -1.14 1.95 20.52
N ALA A 109 -1.30 3.28 20.50
CA ALA A 109 -2.59 3.93 20.80
C ALA A 109 -3.46 4.20 19.57
N GLY A 110 -2.88 4.12 18.36
CA GLY A 110 -3.56 4.47 17.11
C GLY A 110 -3.73 3.33 16.10
N ALA A 111 -3.39 2.10 16.46
CA ALA A 111 -3.52 0.96 15.57
C ALA A 111 -5.00 0.66 15.32
N ARG A 112 -5.49 1.07 14.15
CA ARG A 112 -6.85 0.79 13.64
C ARG A 112 -7.10 -0.68 13.28
N ILE A 113 -6.11 -1.55 13.47
CA ILE A 113 -6.20 -2.98 13.20
C ILE A 113 -6.00 -3.69 14.52
N GLU A 114 -6.93 -4.58 14.89
CA GLU A 114 -6.78 -5.45 16.04
C GLU A 114 -5.39 -6.08 16.05
N ALA A 115 -4.71 -5.96 17.19
CA ALA A 115 -3.42 -6.59 17.37
C ALA A 115 -3.62 -8.10 17.18
N ASP A 116 -3.07 -8.65 16.10
CA ASP A 116 -3.06 -10.10 15.93
C ASP A 116 -2.26 -10.71 17.10
N PRO A 117 -2.91 -11.51 17.96
CA PRO A 117 -2.27 -12.04 19.17
C PRO A 117 -1.07 -12.95 18.90
N GLY A 118 -0.88 -13.35 17.64
CA GLY A 118 0.28 -14.13 17.20
C GLY A 118 1.52 -13.30 16.92
N LYS A 119 1.40 -11.97 16.72
CA LYS A 119 2.56 -11.11 16.42
C LYS A 119 3.45 -10.93 17.65
N ARG A 120 4.77 -10.92 17.43
CA ARG A 120 5.79 -10.75 18.48
C ARG A 120 5.83 -9.32 18.99
N HIS A 121 5.61 -8.35 18.11
CA HIS A 121 5.59 -6.94 18.43
C HIS A 121 4.42 -6.24 17.71
N PRO A 122 3.77 -5.23 18.32
CA PRO A 122 2.65 -4.51 17.71
C PRO A 122 2.98 -3.84 16.36
N ALA A 123 4.24 -3.42 16.17
CA ALA A 123 4.71 -2.82 14.93
C ALA A 123 5.01 -3.85 13.81
N ASP A 124 5.01 -5.15 14.10
CA ASP A 124 5.21 -6.17 13.09
C ASP A 124 4.06 -6.12 12.08
N PHE A 125 4.37 -6.36 10.82
CA PHE A 125 3.41 -6.23 9.75
C PHE A 125 3.42 -7.43 8.80
N TRP A 126 2.30 -7.66 8.13
CA TRP A 126 2.14 -8.80 7.24
C TRP A 126 2.96 -8.62 5.96
N LEU A 127 3.70 -9.67 5.60
CA LEU A 127 4.28 -9.87 4.28
C LEU A 127 3.36 -10.72 3.40
N TRP A 128 2.68 -11.69 4.02
CA TRP A 128 1.73 -12.57 3.38
C TRP A 128 0.65 -13.00 4.39
N ARG A 129 -0.62 -12.98 3.98
CA ARG A 129 -1.74 -13.47 4.79
C ARG A 129 -2.40 -14.63 4.11
N VAL A 130 -2.68 -15.70 4.87
CA VAL A 130 -3.53 -16.79 4.40
C VAL A 130 -4.94 -16.25 4.24
N ALA A 131 -5.50 -16.43 3.06
CA ALA A 131 -6.84 -15.97 2.72
C ALA A 131 -7.91 -16.82 3.38
N LYS A 132 -9.07 -16.22 3.58
CA LYS A 132 -10.27 -16.94 3.91
C LYS A 132 -10.88 -17.53 2.62
N PRO A 133 -11.72 -18.59 2.71
CA PRO A 133 -12.33 -19.20 1.53
C PRO A 133 -13.14 -18.23 0.67
N GLU A 134 -13.72 -17.20 1.30
CA GLU A 134 -14.54 -16.17 0.67
C GLU A 134 -13.77 -15.04 -0.01
N ASP A 135 -12.46 -14.93 0.24
CA ASP A 135 -11.64 -13.88 -0.35
C ASP A 135 -11.55 -14.07 -1.87
N LEU A 136 -11.85 -13.03 -2.64
CA LEU A 136 -11.93 -13.08 -4.10
C LEU A 136 -10.57 -13.22 -4.77
N GLN A 137 -9.54 -12.61 -4.18
CA GLN A 137 -8.17 -12.59 -4.71
C GLN A 137 -7.26 -13.43 -3.83
N GLN A 138 -6.74 -14.53 -4.38
CA GLN A 138 -5.89 -15.48 -3.65
C GLN A 138 -4.88 -16.11 -4.59
N TRP A 139 -3.63 -16.24 -4.13
CA TRP A 139 -2.53 -16.87 -4.86
C TRP A 139 -1.83 -17.92 -4.00
N ASP A 140 -1.25 -18.92 -4.65
CA ASP A 140 -0.49 -19.96 -3.96
C ASP A 140 0.87 -19.41 -3.50
N SER A 141 1.27 -19.74 -2.28
CA SER A 141 2.54 -19.36 -1.69
C SER A 141 3.10 -20.45 -0.75
N PRO A 142 4.39 -20.35 -0.37
CA PRO A 142 4.99 -21.25 0.63
C PRO A 142 4.37 -21.18 2.03
N TRP A 143 3.58 -20.16 2.30
CA TRP A 143 2.94 -19.92 3.60
C TRP A 143 1.44 -20.25 3.59
N GLY A 144 0.95 -20.75 2.48
CA GLY A 144 -0.45 -21.06 2.22
C GLY A 144 -1.05 -20.16 1.14
N ARG A 145 -2.21 -20.58 0.64
CA ARG A 145 -2.97 -19.79 -0.32
C ARG A 145 -3.48 -18.51 0.33
N GLY A 146 -3.20 -17.35 -0.30
CA GLY A 146 -3.48 -16.07 0.32
C GLY A 146 -3.13 -14.87 -0.53
N ASN A 147 -2.88 -13.76 0.12
CA ASN A 147 -2.58 -12.49 -0.52
C ASN A 147 -1.39 -11.77 0.16
N PRO A 148 -0.67 -10.91 -0.58
CA PRO A 148 0.42 -10.12 -0.04
C PRO A 148 -0.07 -9.06 0.96
N GLY A 149 0.82 -8.65 1.86
CA GLY A 149 0.61 -7.44 2.64
C GLY A 149 0.74 -6.19 1.75
N TRP A 150 0.07 -5.12 2.11
CA TRP A 150 0.05 -3.88 1.33
C TRP A 150 1.44 -3.31 1.01
N HIS A 151 2.38 -3.40 1.94
CA HIS A 151 3.69 -2.73 1.81
C HIS A 151 4.66 -3.47 0.88
N ILE A 152 4.56 -4.80 0.78
CA ILE A 152 5.47 -5.61 -0.05
C ILE A 152 5.20 -5.43 -1.55
N GLU A 153 4.01 -5.00 -1.92
CA GLU A 153 3.65 -4.70 -3.30
C GLU A 153 4.58 -3.63 -3.88
N CYS A 154 4.63 -2.47 -3.22
CA CYS A 154 5.46 -1.35 -3.65
C CYS A 154 6.95 -1.70 -3.62
N SER A 155 7.42 -2.37 -2.56
CA SER A 155 8.82 -2.81 -2.47
C SER A 155 9.22 -3.77 -3.59
N ALA A 156 8.34 -4.71 -3.94
CA ALA A 156 8.62 -5.69 -4.99
C ALA A 156 8.55 -5.08 -6.39
N MET A 157 7.53 -4.24 -6.66
CA MET A 157 7.38 -3.56 -7.95
C MET A 157 8.50 -2.56 -8.20
N SER A 158 8.85 -1.72 -7.22
CA SER A 158 9.97 -0.78 -7.32
C SER A 158 11.27 -1.51 -7.64
N ARG A 159 11.55 -2.59 -6.90
CA ARG A 159 12.74 -3.40 -7.12
C ARG A 159 12.79 -4.04 -8.50
N ALA A 160 11.67 -4.52 -9.00
CA ALA A 160 11.59 -5.17 -10.31
C ALA A 160 11.78 -4.19 -11.47
N LEU A 161 11.27 -2.96 -11.33
CA LEU A 161 11.26 -1.95 -12.39
C LEU A 161 12.43 -0.99 -12.33
N LEU A 162 12.86 -0.59 -11.13
CA LEU A 162 13.83 0.48 -10.91
C LEU A 162 15.15 -0.02 -10.29
N GLY A 163 15.18 -1.26 -9.80
CA GLY A 163 16.34 -1.82 -9.12
C GLY A 163 16.25 -1.73 -7.60
N GLN A 164 17.39 -1.99 -6.93
CA GLN A 164 17.43 -2.09 -5.46
C GLN A 164 17.55 -0.73 -4.75
N GLU A 165 18.01 0.26 -5.45
CA GLU A 165 18.20 1.64 -4.99
C GLU A 165 17.46 2.56 -5.97
N ILE A 166 16.64 3.46 -5.46
CA ILE A 166 15.90 4.43 -6.26
C ILE A 166 16.19 5.85 -5.80
N ASP A 167 16.20 6.79 -6.75
CA ASP A 167 16.58 8.17 -6.46
C ASP A 167 15.51 8.86 -5.60
N VAL A 168 14.26 8.84 -6.05
CA VAL A 168 13.16 9.58 -5.42
C VAL A 168 11.95 8.68 -5.23
N HIS A 169 11.37 8.72 -4.03
CA HIS A 169 10.09 8.09 -3.70
C HIS A 169 9.15 9.14 -3.12
N THR A 170 7.92 9.14 -3.59
CA THR A 170 6.93 10.15 -3.17
C THR A 170 5.70 9.51 -2.55
N GLY A 171 4.96 10.28 -1.75
CA GLY A 171 3.68 9.85 -1.19
C GLY A 171 3.05 10.91 -0.30
N GLY A 172 1.92 10.59 0.29
CA GLY A 172 1.28 11.43 1.30
C GLY A 172 2.01 11.35 2.65
N GLU A 173 1.89 12.37 3.47
CA GLU A 173 2.51 12.42 4.81
C GLU A 173 2.03 11.29 5.74
N ASP A 174 0.86 10.73 5.51
CA ASP A 174 0.33 9.58 6.24
C ASP A 174 1.12 8.28 6.01
N HIS A 175 1.87 8.19 4.92
CA HIS A 175 2.74 7.05 4.64
C HIS A 175 4.02 7.04 5.49
N ILE A 176 4.44 8.19 6.02
CA ILE A 176 5.65 8.28 6.86
C ILE A 176 5.54 7.36 8.07
N GLY A 177 4.38 7.38 8.73
CA GLY A 177 4.17 6.65 9.98
C GLY A 177 4.27 5.13 9.88
N THR A 178 3.95 4.57 8.71
CA THR A 178 3.87 3.11 8.52
C THR A 178 4.38 2.65 7.16
N HIS A 179 3.70 3.01 6.07
CA HIS A 179 3.90 2.41 4.75
C HIS A 179 5.34 2.52 4.27
N HIS A 180 5.90 3.73 4.23
CA HIS A 180 7.26 3.95 3.75
C HIS A 180 8.33 3.38 4.69
N ASN A 181 8.13 3.42 6.02
CA ASN A 181 9.04 2.74 6.94
C ASN A 181 9.03 1.22 6.76
N ASN A 182 7.88 0.64 6.41
CA ASN A 182 7.78 -0.78 6.11
C ASN A 182 8.44 -1.14 4.78
N GLU A 183 8.33 -0.28 3.75
CA GLU A 183 9.05 -0.45 2.49
C GLU A 183 10.58 -0.36 2.69
N ILE A 184 11.06 0.61 3.49
CA ILE A 184 12.47 0.72 3.87
C ILE A 184 12.94 -0.57 4.53
N ALA A 185 12.18 -1.06 5.53
CA ALA A 185 12.54 -2.27 6.26
C ALA A 185 12.62 -3.50 5.33
N GLN A 186 11.64 -3.68 4.45
CA GLN A 186 11.61 -4.78 3.48
C GLN A 186 12.79 -4.71 2.49
N SER A 187 12.98 -3.54 1.89
CA SER A 187 13.96 -3.36 0.82
C SER A 187 15.38 -3.38 1.34
N GLU A 188 15.68 -2.66 2.43
CA GLU A 188 17.02 -2.60 3.02
C GLU A 188 17.40 -3.92 3.72
N ALA A 189 16.48 -4.58 4.43
CA ALA A 189 16.75 -5.88 5.03
C ALA A 189 17.04 -6.95 3.96
N SER A 190 16.33 -6.89 2.83
CA SER A 190 16.52 -7.86 1.74
C SER A 190 17.79 -7.61 0.95
N SER A 191 18.18 -6.36 0.71
CA SER A 191 19.32 -6.00 -0.13
C SER A 191 20.62 -5.73 0.63
N GLY A 192 20.54 -5.19 1.85
CA GLY A 192 21.67 -4.63 2.60
C GLY A 192 22.11 -3.26 2.08
N ARG A 193 21.31 -2.60 1.25
CA ARG A 193 21.59 -1.30 0.63
C ARG A 193 20.52 -0.28 0.99
N THR A 194 20.82 1.00 0.89
CA THR A 194 19.83 2.08 0.98
C THR A 194 18.77 1.88 -0.09
N PHE A 195 17.51 1.97 0.28
CA PHE A 195 16.40 1.79 -0.65
C PHE A 195 16.13 3.07 -1.45
N VAL A 196 15.96 4.19 -0.77
CA VAL A 196 15.60 5.48 -1.39
C VAL A 196 16.55 6.57 -0.93
N HIS A 197 17.04 7.39 -1.88
CA HIS A 197 17.93 8.51 -1.58
C HIS A 197 17.15 9.75 -1.12
N TYR A 198 16.01 10.07 -1.77
CA TYR A 198 15.20 11.25 -1.45
C TYR A 198 13.73 10.89 -1.29
N TRP A 199 13.17 11.26 -0.15
CA TRP A 199 11.75 11.09 0.16
C TRP A 199 11.03 12.43 0.05
N LEU A 200 9.93 12.47 -0.70
CA LEU A 200 9.09 13.65 -0.84
C LEU A 200 7.67 13.31 -0.38
N HIS A 201 7.16 14.09 0.58
CA HIS A 201 5.82 13.90 1.12
C HIS A 201 5.01 15.19 0.98
N ASN A 202 3.82 15.06 0.43
CA ASN A 202 2.85 16.15 0.39
C ASN A 202 1.85 16.02 1.53
N ALA A 203 1.43 17.16 2.07
CA ALA A 203 0.35 17.23 3.03
C ALA A 203 -0.99 16.89 2.37
N PHE A 204 -2.01 16.65 3.19
CA PHE A 204 -3.36 16.45 2.69
C PHE A 204 -3.94 17.70 2.04
N LEU A 205 -4.64 17.50 0.94
CA LEU A 205 -5.49 18.57 0.39
C LEU A 205 -6.68 18.78 1.33
N MET A 206 -6.87 20.04 1.72
CA MET A 206 -7.93 20.43 2.64
C MET A 206 -9.02 21.18 1.89
N VAL A 207 -10.28 20.91 2.21
CA VAL A 207 -11.45 21.62 1.69
C VAL A 207 -12.20 22.22 2.87
N GLU A 208 -12.37 23.55 2.89
CA GLU A 208 -13.00 24.28 3.98
C GLU A 208 -12.41 23.99 5.37
N GLY A 209 -11.10 23.71 5.41
CA GLY A 209 -10.39 23.37 6.66
C GLY A 209 -10.49 21.92 7.10
N GLU A 210 -11.22 21.08 6.35
CA GLU A 210 -11.38 19.66 6.61
C GLU A 210 -10.60 18.82 5.60
N LYS A 211 -10.05 17.67 6.04
CA LYS A 211 -9.43 16.69 5.15
C LYS A 211 -10.48 16.12 4.20
N ILE A 212 -10.14 16.00 2.92
CA ILE A 212 -10.98 15.28 1.95
C ILE A 212 -11.14 13.83 2.40
N SER A 213 -12.39 13.39 2.58
CA SER A 213 -12.71 12.02 2.93
C SER A 213 -14.09 11.60 2.43
N LYS A 214 -14.23 10.32 2.06
CA LYS A 214 -15.52 9.75 1.64
C LYS A 214 -16.59 9.83 2.73
N SER A 215 -16.20 9.71 4.01
CA SER A 215 -17.13 9.79 5.14
C SER A 215 -17.73 11.19 5.32
N LEU A 216 -16.99 12.25 4.96
CA LEU A 216 -17.46 13.63 4.99
C LEU A 216 -18.19 14.03 3.71
N GLN A 217 -18.20 13.20 2.68
CA GLN A 217 -18.80 13.46 1.36
C GLN A 217 -18.32 14.82 0.75
N ASN A 218 -17.07 15.20 1.07
CA ASN A 218 -16.44 16.41 0.58
C ASN A 218 -15.41 16.11 -0.53
N ASP A 219 -15.53 14.96 -1.18
CA ASP A 219 -14.68 14.55 -2.29
C ASP A 219 -14.80 15.55 -3.45
N ILE A 220 -13.66 16.01 -3.95
CA ILE A 220 -13.58 16.82 -5.16
C ILE A 220 -12.80 16.00 -6.20
N TYR A 221 -13.44 15.73 -7.31
CA TYR A 221 -12.84 15.09 -8.47
C TYR A 221 -12.50 16.13 -9.53
N LEU A 222 -11.50 15.85 -10.37
CA LEU A 222 -11.10 16.77 -11.44
C LEU A 222 -12.28 17.16 -12.34
N ASN A 223 -13.15 16.21 -12.66
CA ASN A 223 -14.37 16.47 -13.43
C ASN A 223 -15.30 17.52 -12.79
N ASN A 224 -15.37 17.58 -11.45
CA ASN A 224 -16.19 18.59 -10.77
C ASN A 224 -15.65 20.00 -10.98
N ILE A 225 -14.34 20.14 -11.19
CA ILE A 225 -13.67 21.41 -11.49
C ILE A 225 -13.98 21.80 -12.94
N ILE A 226 -13.84 20.85 -13.87
CA ILE A 226 -14.09 21.05 -15.31
C ILE A 226 -15.56 21.41 -15.56
N GLU A 227 -16.51 20.71 -14.94
CA GLU A 227 -17.95 20.99 -15.05
C GLU A 227 -18.35 22.40 -14.58
N LYS A 228 -17.56 22.98 -13.66
CA LYS A 228 -17.71 24.38 -13.21
C LYS A 228 -17.03 25.40 -14.13
N ASN A 229 -16.51 24.96 -15.28
CA ASN A 229 -15.75 25.76 -16.25
C ASN A 229 -14.43 26.33 -15.71
N TYR A 230 -13.83 25.70 -14.69
CA TYR A 230 -12.46 26.02 -14.31
C TYR A 230 -11.47 25.20 -15.16
N HIS A 231 -10.34 25.80 -15.46
CA HIS A 231 -9.27 25.07 -16.11
C HIS A 231 -8.67 24.04 -15.16
N PRO A 232 -8.38 22.78 -15.58
CA PRO A 232 -7.82 21.74 -14.71
C PRO A 232 -6.57 22.16 -13.94
N LEU A 233 -5.73 23.01 -14.55
CA LEU A 233 -4.50 23.55 -13.94
C LEU A 233 -4.72 24.79 -13.04
N SER A 234 -5.96 25.12 -12.71
CA SER A 234 -6.28 26.27 -11.82
C SER A 234 -6.26 25.91 -10.33
N LEU A 235 -5.88 24.70 -9.99
CA LEU A 235 -5.75 24.19 -8.62
C LEU A 235 -4.48 24.68 -7.92
#